data_62204399a5f8a58f2107bc6969ba6f50
#
_entry.id   62204399a5f8a58f2107bc6969ba6f50
#
_cell.length_a   1.000
_cell.length_b   1.000
_cell.length_c   1.000
_cell.angle_alpha   90.00
_cell.angle_beta   90.00
_cell.angle_gamma   90.00
#
_symmetry.space_group_name_H-M   'P 1'
#
loop_
_entity.id
_entity.type
_entity.pdbx_description
1 polymer ?
#
loop_
_entity_poly.entity_id
_entity_poly.type
_entity_poly.pdbx_seq_one_letter_code
_entity_poly.pdbx_strand_id
1 'polypeptide(L)'
;MPRFSRFTPEQIAKAKAYAAQTPPDDLDPRIEALVNDLIGRVADKWTMLVLEVLAEKGVLRFTRLSELIEGISQKMLTQTLRQMERDGLITRTVYPVIPPKVEYELTQLGLSLGAAFCGVWVWAAENLNDVERARRRFEKSDAKDRAI
;
A
#
# COMPACT_ATOMS: atom_id res chain seq x y z
N MET A 1 -12.25 14.66 0.09
CA MET A 1 -12.67 13.51 0.91
C MET A 1 -11.48 12.96 1.66
N PRO A 2 -11.59 12.74 2.95
CA PRO A 2 -10.49 12.12 3.68
C PRO A 2 -10.20 10.72 3.10
N ARG A 3 -8.94 10.39 2.92
CA ARG A 3 -8.52 9.09 2.35
C ARG A 3 -9.08 7.87 3.10
N PHE A 4 -9.47 8.05 4.35
CA PHE A 4 -10.11 7.01 5.16
C PHE A 4 -11.50 6.58 4.65
N SER A 5 -12.18 7.41 3.86
CA SER A 5 -13.44 7.02 3.24
C SER A 5 -13.28 5.95 2.15
N ARG A 6 -12.04 5.65 1.76
CA ARG A 6 -11.71 4.62 0.77
C ARG A 6 -11.67 3.22 1.35
N PHE A 7 -11.61 3.09 2.67
CA PHE A 7 -11.61 1.80 3.34
C PHE A 7 -13.01 1.46 3.82
N THR A 8 -13.44 0.24 3.54
CA THR A 8 -14.72 -0.24 4.04
C THR A 8 -14.66 -0.48 5.55
N PRO A 9 -15.80 -0.41 6.27
CA PRO A 9 -15.84 -0.76 7.69
C PRO A 9 -15.27 -2.15 7.99
N GLU A 10 -15.47 -3.10 7.08
CA GLU A 10 -14.91 -4.46 7.19
C GLU A 10 -13.38 -4.46 7.12
N GLN A 11 -12.80 -3.70 6.19
CA GLN A 11 -11.35 -3.56 6.09
C GLN A 11 -10.75 -2.92 7.34
N ILE A 12 -11.40 -1.88 7.87
CA ILE A 12 -10.97 -1.21 9.09
C ILE A 12 -11.03 -2.17 10.30
N ALA A 13 -12.12 -2.93 10.42
CA ALA A 13 -12.28 -3.91 11.49
C ALA A 13 -11.20 -5.00 11.40
N LYS A 14 -10.88 -5.48 10.20
CA LYS A 14 -9.83 -6.47 9.97
C LYS A 14 -8.44 -5.93 10.29
N ALA A 15 -8.17 -4.67 9.94
CA ALA A 15 -6.92 -4.00 10.29
C ALA A 15 -6.73 -3.89 11.81
N LYS A 16 -7.78 -3.52 12.53
CA LYS A 16 -7.78 -3.47 14.00
C LYS A 16 -7.57 -4.85 14.61
N ALA A 17 -8.18 -5.88 14.03
CA ALA A 17 -7.98 -7.26 14.47
C ALA A 17 -6.53 -7.72 14.30
N TYR A 18 -5.86 -7.36 13.21
CA TYR A 18 -4.43 -7.61 13.03
C TYR A 18 -3.58 -6.90 14.10
N ALA A 19 -3.86 -5.62 14.34
CA ALA A 19 -3.12 -4.83 15.33
C ALA A 19 -3.26 -5.34 16.77
N ALA A 20 -4.37 -6.03 17.07
CA ALA A 20 -4.61 -6.65 18.39
C ALA A 20 -3.89 -7.97 18.60
N GLN A 21 -3.34 -8.57 17.55
CA GLN A 21 -2.64 -9.84 17.62
C GLN A 21 -1.15 -9.64 17.97
N THR A 22 -0.64 -10.49 18.85
CA THR A 22 0.80 -10.56 19.12
C THR A 22 1.40 -11.62 18.20
N PRO A 23 2.48 -11.31 17.45
CA PRO A 23 3.15 -12.33 16.67
C PRO A 23 3.64 -13.48 17.55
N PRO A 24 3.62 -14.73 17.05
CA PRO A 24 4.21 -15.86 17.79
C PRO A 24 5.70 -15.65 18.06
N ASP A 25 6.18 -16.15 19.20
CA ASP A 25 7.61 -16.04 19.55
C ASP A 25 8.51 -16.90 18.65
N ASP A 26 7.94 -17.95 18.05
CA ASP A 26 8.65 -18.87 17.14
C ASP A 26 8.13 -18.69 15.71
N LEU A 27 8.65 -17.65 15.03
CA LEU A 27 8.30 -17.36 13.65
C LEU A 27 9.18 -18.17 12.69
N ASP A 28 8.54 -18.79 11.70
CA ASP A 28 9.25 -19.38 10.57
C ASP A 28 10.16 -18.31 9.91
N PRO A 29 11.47 -18.59 9.70
CA PRO A 29 12.38 -17.64 9.03
C PRO A 29 11.88 -17.12 7.68
N ARG A 30 11.04 -17.90 6.98
CA ARG A 30 10.41 -17.47 5.73
C ARG A 30 9.41 -16.34 5.92
N ILE A 31 8.81 -16.24 7.10
CA ILE A 31 7.90 -15.12 7.43
C ILE A 31 8.69 -13.84 7.57
N GLU A 32 9.84 -13.86 8.24
CA GLU A 32 10.72 -12.69 8.36
C GLU A 32 11.19 -12.21 6.99
N ALA A 33 11.62 -13.14 6.14
CA ALA A 33 12.02 -12.81 4.77
C ALA A 33 10.87 -12.19 3.96
N LEU A 34 9.65 -12.73 4.11
CA LEU A 34 8.45 -12.17 3.46
C LEU A 34 8.13 -10.78 3.97
N VAL A 35 8.17 -10.55 5.28
CA VAL A 35 7.91 -9.24 5.88
C VAL A 35 8.90 -8.21 5.36
N ASN A 36 10.18 -8.52 5.34
CA ASN A 36 11.22 -7.63 4.84
C ASN A 36 11.03 -7.30 3.35
N ASP A 37 10.69 -8.29 2.56
CA ASP A 37 10.39 -8.12 1.14
C ASP A 37 9.15 -7.24 0.92
N LEU A 38 8.06 -7.50 1.64
CA LEU A 38 6.82 -6.72 1.55
C LEU A 38 7.02 -5.28 2.05
N ILE A 39 7.73 -5.08 3.16
CA ILE A 39 8.03 -3.73 3.67
C ILE A 39 8.86 -2.95 2.66
N GLY A 40 9.86 -3.58 2.05
CA GLY A 40 10.67 -2.96 1.00
C GLY A 40 9.83 -2.51 -0.20
N ARG A 41 8.82 -3.28 -0.59
CA ARG A 41 7.90 -2.93 -1.69
C ARG A 41 6.83 -1.93 -1.30
N VAL A 42 6.41 -1.96 -0.07
CA VAL A 42 5.41 -1.03 0.48
C VAL A 42 6.00 0.33 0.76
N ALA A 43 7.28 0.39 1.07
CA ALA A 43 8.03 1.63 1.00
C ALA A 43 8.02 2.21 -0.43
N ASP A 44 7.73 1.38 -1.44
CA ASP A 44 7.35 1.83 -2.77
C ASP A 44 5.89 2.31 -2.75
N LYS A 45 5.73 3.61 -2.77
CA LYS A 45 4.41 4.28 -2.78
C LYS A 45 3.50 3.79 -3.91
N TRP A 46 4.07 3.29 -5.01
CA TRP A 46 3.31 2.86 -6.18
C TRP A 46 2.49 1.59 -5.91
N THR A 47 3.08 0.62 -5.21
CA THR A 47 2.35 -0.59 -4.79
C THR A 47 1.15 -0.25 -3.91
N MET A 48 1.34 0.65 -2.94
CA MET A 48 0.24 1.10 -2.07
C MET A 48 -0.85 1.82 -2.86
N LEU A 49 -0.46 2.69 -3.79
CA LEU A 49 -1.43 3.43 -4.61
C LEU A 49 -2.24 2.50 -5.52
N VAL A 50 -1.61 1.49 -6.12
CA VAL A 50 -2.32 0.48 -6.92
C VAL A 50 -3.31 -0.31 -6.06
N LEU A 51 -2.90 -0.75 -4.87
CA LEU A 51 -3.78 -1.42 -3.92
C LEU A 51 -5.00 -0.56 -3.58
N GLU A 52 -4.79 0.70 -3.24
CA GLU A 52 -5.87 1.64 -2.89
C GLU A 52 -6.85 1.84 -4.05
N VAL A 53 -6.32 2.09 -5.25
CA VAL A 53 -7.15 2.38 -6.43
C VAL A 53 -7.97 1.16 -6.83
N LEU A 54 -7.37 -0.03 -6.85
CA LEU A 54 -8.09 -1.26 -7.18
C LEU A 54 -9.10 -1.65 -6.10
N ALA A 55 -8.80 -1.40 -4.83
CA ALA A 55 -9.75 -1.64 -3.75
C ALA A 55 -10.98 -0.73 -3.87
N GLU A 56 -10.79 0.53 -4.28
CA GLU A 56 -11.86 1.50 -4.43
C GLU A 56 -12.68 1.29 -5.71
N LYS A 57 -12.02 1.03 -6.83
CA LYS A 57 -12.62 1.04 -8.17
C LYS A 57 -12.97 -0.34 -8.72
N GLY A 58 -12.43 -1.40 -8.12
CA GLY A 58 -12.63 -2.77 -8.61
C GLY A 58 -11.75 -3.10 -9.81
N VAL A 59 -12.34 -3.70 -10.84
CA VAL A 59 -11.61 -4.11 -12.05
C VAL A 59 -11.26 -2.89 -12.91
N LEU A 60 -9.98 -2.74 -13.26
CA LEU A 60 -9.50 -1.62 -14.07
C LEU A 60 -8.55 -2.10 -15.17
N ARG A 61 -8.58 -1.37 -16.29
CA ARG A 61 -7.61 -1.51 -17.38
C ARG A 61 -6.33 -0.72 -17.04
N PHE A 62 -5.22 -1.12 -17.67
CA PHE A 62 -3.93 -0.45 -17.53
C PHE A 62 -4.01 1.06 -17.74
N THR A 63 -4.65 1.49 -18.82
CA THR A 63 -4.80 2.92 -19.15
C THR A 63 -5.50 3.69 -18.02
N ARG A 64 -6.56 3.10 -17.47
CA ARG A 64 -7.31 3.74 -16.40
C ARG A 64 -6.51 3.82 -15.10
N LEU A 65 -5.74 2.77 -14.77
CA LEU A 65 -4.79 2.79 -13.65
C LEU A 65 -3.76 3.90 -13.82
N SER A 66 -3.19 4.02 -15.02
CA SER A 66 -2.22 5.07 -15.34
C SER A 66 -2.78 6.49 -15.16
N GLU A 67 -4.03 6.70 -15.53
CA GLU A 67 -4.72 7.98 -15.34
C GLU A 67 -5.01 8.30 -13.88
N LEU A 68 -5.42 7.30 -13.11
CA LEU A 68 -5.82 7.46 -11.70
C LEU A 68 -4.62 7.59 -10.75
N ILE A 69 -3.48 7.05 -11.12
CA ILE A 69 -2.24 7.13 -10.33
C ILE A 69 -1.37 8.24 -10.92
N GLU A 70 -1.54 9.43 -10.39
CA GLU A 70 -0.83 10.61 -10.85
C GLU A 70 0.69 10.47 -10.71
N GLY A 71 1.39 10.80 -11.79
CA GLY A 71 2.85 10.84 -11.81
C GLY A 71 3.54 9.51 -12.05
N ILE A 72 2.82 8.41 -12.17
CA ILE A 72 3.43 7.12 -12.45
C ILE A 72 3.81 7.00 -13.93
N SER A 73 5.05 6.57 -14.21
CA SER A 73 5.46 6.23 -15.57
C SER A 73 4.86 4.90 -16.01
N GLN A 74 4.69 4.73 -17.32
CA GLN A 74 4.21 3.48 -17.89
C GLN A 74 5.13 2.30 -17.52
N LYS A 75 6.44 2.52 -17.51
CA LYS A 75 7.44 1.53 -17.10
C LYS A 75 7.26 1.12 -15.63
N MET A 76 7.09 2.10 -14.74
CA MET A 76 6.93 1.85 -13.31
C MET A 76 5.61 1.13 -13.04
N LEU A 77 4.52 1.53 -13.67
CA LEU A 77 3.22 0.87 -13.51
C LEU A 77 3.29 -0.60 -13.99
N THR A 78 3.89 -0.84 -15.15
CA THR A 78 4.09 -2.20 -15.68
C THR A 78 4.89 -3.06 -14.69
N GLN A 79 5.98 -2.53 -14.16
CA GLN A 79 6.84 -3.23 -13.22
C GLN A 79 6.11 -3.52 -11.90
N THR A 80 5.38 -2.54 -11.37
CA THR A 80 4.60 -2.68 -10.14
C THR A 80 3.51 -3.73 -10.29
N LEU A 81 2.75 -3.69 -11.37
CA LEU A 81 1.69 -4.67 -11.64
C LEU A 81 2.23 -6.09 -11.81
N ARG A 82 3.36 -6.26 -12.46
CA ARG A 82 4.00 -7.58 -12.60
C ARG A 82 4.46 -8.15 -11.27
N GLN A 83 5.02 -7.33 -10.40
CA GLN A 83 5.41 -7.75 -9.05
C GLN A 83 4.19 -8.14 -8.21
N MET A 84 3.13 -7.37 -8.27
CA MET A 84 1.90 -7.66 -7.54
C MET A 84 1.22 -8.94 -8.06
N GLU A 85 1.22 -9.17 -9.36
CA GLU A 85 0.72 -10.41 -9.96
C GLU A 85 1.56 -11.62 -9.51
N ARG A 86 2.87 -11.50 -9.53
CA ARG A 86 3.81 -12.53 -9.06
C ARG A 86 3.52 -12.92 -7.61
N ASP A 87 3.22 -11.95 -6.76
CA ASP A 87 2.94 -12.19 -5.34
C ASP A 87 1.51 -12.65 -5.06
N GLY A 88 0.69 -12.77 -6.09
CA GLY A 88 -0.69 -13.19 -5.95
C GLY A 88 -1.63 -12.11 -5.39
N LEU A 89 -1.22 -10.85 -5.41
CA LEU A 89 -2.01 -9.73 -4.90
C LEU A 89 -3.07 -9.24 -5.89
N ILE A 90 -2.79 -9.41 -7.17
CA ILE A 90 -3.70 -9.06 -8.27
C ILE A 90 -3.78 -10.21 -9.28
N THR A 91 -4.88 -10.24 -10.03
CA THR A 91 -5.02 -11.05 -11.22
C THR A 91 -4.99 -10.16 -12.46
N ARG A 92 -4.39 -10.69 -13.51
CA ARG A 92 -4.34 -10.07 -14.83
C ARG A 92 -5.13 -10.94 -15.80
N THR A 93 -6.17 -10.38 -16.39
CA THR A 93 -7.01 -11.07 -17.36
C THR A 93 -6.84 -10.46 -18.73
N VAL A 94 -6.42 -11.28 -19.69
CA VAL A 94 -6.27 -10.87 -21.09
C VAL A 94 -7.48 -11.39 -21.86
N TYR A 95 -8.17 -10.49 -22.55
CA TYR A 95 -9.29 -10.86 -23.42
C TYR A 95 -8.81 -10.89 -24.87
N PRO A 96 -9.06 -11.99 -25.60
CA PRO A 96 -8.63 -12.15 -27.00
C PRO A 96 -9.56 -11.38 -27.94
N VAL A 97 -9.63 -10.08 -27.81
CA VAL A 97 -10.39 -9.18 -28.66
C VAL A 97 -9.43 -8.23 -29.39
N ILE A 98 -9.94 -7.50 -30.40
CA ILE A 98 -9.14 -6.51 -31.17
C ILE A 98 -9.78 -5.15 -30.97
N PRO A 99 -9.03 -4.16 -30.38
CA PRO A 99 -7.70 -4.29 -29.78
C PRO A 99 -7.71 -5.14 -28.50
N PRO A 100 -6.57 -5.73 -28.09
CA PRO A 100 -6.49 -6.55 -26.89
C PRO A 100 -6.91 -5.77 -25.64
N LYS A 101 -7.69 -6.43 -24.77
CA LYS A 101 -8.18 -5.88 -23.52
C LYS A 101 -7.49 -6.60 -22.38
N VAL A 102 -6.85 -5.84 -21.49
CA VAL A 102 -6.22 -6.38 -20.27
C VAL A 102 -6.85 -5.70 -19.06
N GLU A 103 -7.32 -6.51 -18.13
CA GLU A 103 -7.91 -6.03 -16.88
C GLU A 103 -7.13 -6.53 -15.68
N TYR A 104 -7.10 -5.71 -14.63
CA TYR A 104 -6.47 -6.00 -13.35
C TYR A 104 -7.49 -5.93 -12.23
N GLU A 105 -7.41 -6.86 -11.30
CA GLU A 105 -8.31 -6.96 -10.16
C GLU A 105 -7.53 -7.44 -8.93
N LEU A 106 -7.89 -6.93 -7.75
CA LEU A 106 -7.33 -7.45 -6.51
C LEU A 106 -7.83 -8.85 -6.22
N THR A 107 -6.92 -9.71 -5.75
CA THR A 107 -7.28 -11.00 -5.15
C THR A 107 -7.73 -10.80 -3.71
N GLN A 108 -8.26 -11.85 -3.08
CA GLN A 108 -8.53 -11.83 -1.64
C GLN A 108 -7.25 -11.56 -0.83
N LEU A 109 -6.12 -12.09 -1.31
CA LEU A 109 -4.82 -11.82 -0.70
C LEU A 109 -4.45 -10.34 -0.79
N GLY A 110 -4.66 -9.71 -1.95
CA GLY A 110 -4.43 -8.27 -2.15
C GLY A 110 -5.33 -7.41 -1.28
N LEU A 111 -6.62 -7.75 -1.16
CA LEU A 111 -7.56 -7.08 -0.26
C LEU A 111 -7.12 -7.20 1.20
N SER A 112 -6.66 -8.37 1.60
CA SER A 112 -6.14 -8.66 2.93
C SER A 112 -4.90 -7.80 3.27
N LEU A 113 -3.97 -7.69 2.33
CA LEU A 113 -2.78 -6.85 2.50
C LEU A 113 -3.16 -5.37 2.60
N GLY A 114 -4.08 -4.91 1.76
CA GLY A 114 -4.62 -3.55 1.83
C GLY A 114 -5.24 -3.23 3.18
N ALA A 115 -5.95 -4.19 3.79
CA ALA A 115 -6.50 -4.05 5.13
C ALA A 115 -5.41 -3.91 6.20
N ALA A 116 -4.32 -4.66 6.09
CA ALA A 116 -3.17 -4.55 7.00
C ALA A 116 -2.54 -3.15 6.91
N PHE A 117 -2.43 -2.57 5.71
CA PHE A 117 -1.93 -1.20 5.53
C PHE A 117 -2.88 -0.11 5.99
N CYS A 118 -4.16 -0.38 6.04
CA CYS A 118 -5.13 0.53 6.63
C CYS A 118 -4.73 0.92 8.07
N GLY A 119 -4.12 0.00 8.81
CA GLY A 119 -3.59 0.25 10.15
C GLY A 119 -2.54 1.35 10.19
N VAL A 120 -1.67 1.44 9.19
CA VAL A 120 -0.65 2.50 9.08
C VAL A 120 -1.30 3.87 8.90
N TRP A 121 -2.34 3.96 8.09
CA TRP A 121 -3.11 5.19 7.90
C TRP A 121 -3.80 5.65 9.18
N VAL A 122 -4.41 4.71 9.91
CA VAL A 122 -5.04 5.00 11.22
C VAL A 122 -4.00 5.52 12.21
N TRP A 123 -2.86 4.84 12.31
CA TRP A 123 -1.76 5.25 13.18
C TRP A 123 -1.29 6.68 12.83
N ALA A 124 -1.07 6.96 11.56
CA ALA A 124 -0.62 8.25 11.08
C ALA A 124 -1.62 9.38 11.41
N ALA A 125 -2.90 9.11 11.24
CA ALA A 125 -3.96 10.07 11.57
C ALA A 125 -4.00 10.37 13.07
N GLU A 126 -3.83 9.37 13.92
CA GLU A 126 -3.84 9.52 15.37
C GLU A 126 -2.58 10.21 15.91
N ASN A 127 -1.44 10.07 15.22
CA ASN A 127 -0.14 10.51 15.72
C ASN A 127 0.49 11.64 14.91
N LEU A 128 -0.21 12.20 13.94
CA LEU A 128 0.31 13.25 13.06
C LEU A 128 0.92 14.42 13.86
N ASN A 129 0.19 14.94 14.83
CA ASN A 129 0.61 16.10 15.62
C ASN A 129 1.88 15.79 16.43
N ASP A 130 2.01 14.60 16.97
CA ASP A 130 3.17 14.17 17.73
C ASP A 130 4.42 14.05 16.86
N VAL A 131 4.25 13.47 15.67
CA VAL A 131 5.32 13.35 14.67
C VAL A 131 5.77 14.74 14.20
N GLU A 132 4.84 15.64 13.89
CA GLU A 132 5.17 17.01 13.47
C GLU A 132 5.88 17.79 14.56
N ARG A 133 5.46 17.64 15.82
CA ARG A 133 6.16 18.27 16.97
C ARG A 133 7.58 17.74 17.13
N ALA A 134 7.77 16.44 16.99
CA ALA A 134 9.09 15.81 17.06
C ALA A 134 10.02 16.33 15.95
N ARG A 135 9.50 16.43 14.72
CA ARG A 135 10.24 16.97 13.58
C ARG A 135 10.66 18.43 13.80
N ARG A 136 9.74 19.27 14.28
CA ARG A 136 10.03 20.67 14.59
C ARG A 136 11.11 20.81 15.66
N ARG A 137 11.06 19.97 16.71
CA ARG A 137 12.10 19.96 17.76
C ARG A 137 13.46 19.58 17.20
N PHE A 138 13.49 18.57 16.36
CA PHE A 138 14.73 18.12 15.72
C PHE A 138 15.33 19.22 14.82
N GLU A 139 14.53 19.86 13.98
CA GLU A 139 14.97 20.94 13.09
C GLU A 139 15.57 22.12 13.86
N LYS A 140 14.98 22.51 15.00
CA LYS A 140 15.50 23.57 15.87
C LYS A 140 16.82 23.18 16.52
N SER A 141 16.95 21.92 16.95
CA SER A 141 18.18 21.39 17.54
C SER A 141 19.29 21.31 16.50
N ASP A 142 18.99 20.76 15.33
CA ASP A 142 19.94 20.63 14.21
C ASP A 142 20.43 22.01 13.72
N ALA A 143 19.56 23.00 13.65
CA ALA A 143 19.91 24.36 13.30
C ALA A 143 20.87 24.99 14.32
N LYS A 144 20.71 24.73 15.64
CA LYS A 144 21.62 25.17 16.68
C LYS A 144 22.99 24.47 16.57
N ASP A 145 22.99 23.18 16.32
CA ASP A 145 24.21 22.40 16.19
C ASP A 145 25.05 22.84 14.97
N ARG A 146 24.39 23.19 13.87
CA ARG A 146 25.06 23.75 12.68
C ARG A 146 25.56 25.18 12.84
N ALA A 147 25.00 25.92 13.78
CA ALA A 147 25.41 27.30 14.06
C ALA A 147 26.66 27.38 14.96
N ILE A 148 27.10 26.28 15.53
CA ILE A 148 28.34 26.15 16.30
C ILE A 148 29.47 25.72 15.37
#